data_c1d5236d6d31044d4202549c26f4cc57
#
_entry.id   c1d5236d6d31044d4202549c26f4cc57
#
_cell.length_a   1.000
_cell.length_b   1.000
_cell.length_c   1.000
_cell.angle_alpha   90.00
_cell.angle_beta   90.00
_cell.angle_gamma   90.00
#
_symmetry.space_group_name_H-M   'P 1'
#
loop_
_entity.id
_entity.type
_entity.pdbx_description
1 polymer ?
#
loop_
_entity_poly.entity_id
_entity_poly.type
_entity_poly.pdbx_seq_one_letter_code
_entity_poly.pdbx_strand_id
1 'polypeptide(L)'
;MAKTVFHSSIEGAQHGGKTLDEFVNFAKNAGAVGAEPSNYHLEDENGGFKSAIEIRETFDKYDMKLDGISCHCPIWVHTTAWTESKTIRPFLPKNIWTKSAIEIEAWTEKYIFRFLELSAELGIKIVPMFWGMSHGFEVATGYPFGFFEGPEYDLISEGNERFVNKTSGIRQKANDYGIYLCHEIHPNTAALCADDFNMLVTSCDDDPCLGVTADPSHCWEGEDFETRFRKVGTRIYAAAVKNFVIRSGLNLRSMT
;
A
#
# COMPACT_ATOMS: atom_id res chain seq x y z
N MET A 1 22.50 -2.17 27.86
CA MET A 1 21.82 -1.65 26.66
C MET A 1 21.88 -2.71 25.57
N ALA A 2 20.75 -3.25 25.16
CA ALA A 2 20.71 -4.15 24.01
C ALA A 2 21.14 -3.37 22.75
N LYS A 3 22.13 -3.86 22.02
CA LYS A 3 22.48 -3.29 20.72
C LYS A 3 21.31 -3.58 19.78
N THR A 4 20.60 -2.52 19.36
CA THR A 4 19.65 -2.64 18.25
C THR A 4 20.47 -2.91 17.00
N VAL A 5 20.35 -4.12 16.47
CA VAL A 5 20.97 -4.47 15.19
C VAL A 5 19.98 -4.08 14.12
N PHE A 6 20.28 -3.05 13.35
CA PHE A 6 19.50 -2.72 12.16
C PHE A 6 19.89 -3.72 11.06
N HIS A 7 18.89 -4.44 10.57
CA HIS A 7 19.02 -5.23 9.35
C HIS A 7 18.71 -4.31 8.18
N SER A 8 19.62 -4.21 7.22
CA SER A 8 19.31 -3.53 5.96
C SER A 8 18.46 -4.45 5.09
N SER A 9 17.29 -4.00 4.75
CA SER A 9 16.39 -4.67 3.81
C SER A 9 16.08 -3.73 2.64
N ILE A 10 15.89 -4.29 1.46
CA ILE A 10 15.49 -3.53 0.27
C ILE A 10 14.04 -3.88 -0.05
N GLU A 11 13.23 -2.82 -0.17
CA GLU A 11 11.85 -2.90 -0.61
C GLU A 11 11.74 -3.08 -2.12
N GLY A 12 10.90 -4.01 -2.55
CA GLY A 12 10.73 -4.39 -3.95
C GLY A 12 9.83 -3.47 -4.77
N ALA A 13 9.04 -2.61 -4.16
CA ALA A 13 8.02 -1.82 -4.86
C ALA A 13 8.57 -1.02 -6.06
N GLN A 14 9.76 -0.48 -5.94
CA GLN A 14 10.42 0.31 -7.01
C GLN A 14 11.23 -0.55 -7.99
N HIS A 15 11.20 -1.85 -7.88
CA HIS A 15 11.95 -2.82 -8.69
C HIS A 15 11.05 -3.79 -9.46
N GLY A 16 9.81 -3.42 -9.73
CA GLY A 16 8.75 -4.25 -10.31
C GLY A 16 9.02 -4.80 -11.73
N GLY A 17 10.08 -4.34 -12.40
CA GLY A 17 10.52 -4.90 -13.67
C GLY A 17 11.43 -6.13 -13.56
N LYS A 18 11.73 -6.59 -12.34
CA LYS A 18 12.59 -7.75 -12.07
C LYS A 18 11.75 -8.98 -11.71
N THR A 19 12.25 -10.15 -12.06
CA THR A 19 11.75 -11.41 -11.46
C THR A 19 12.13 -11.47 -9.98
N LEU A 20 11.52 -12.38 -9.22
CA LEU A 20 11.89 -12.60 -7.81
C LEU A 20 13.38 -12.92 -7.66
N ASP A 21 13.90 -13.82 -8.50
CA ASP A 21 15.31 -14.22 -8.49
C ASP A 21 16.25 -13.03 -8.78
N GLU A 22 15.93 -12.23 -9.79
CA GLU A 22 16.70 -11.01 -10.12
C GLU A 22 16.66 -9.97 -9.01
N PHE A 23 15.51 -9.82 -8.35
CA PHE A 23 15.33 -8.86 -7.27
C PHE A 23 16.15 -9.27 -6.03
N VAL A 24 16.06 -10.53 -5.60
CA VAL A 24 16.80 -11.04 -4.45
C VAL A 24 18.32 -10.97 -4.70
N ASN A 25 18.78 -11.34 -5.91
CA ASN A 25 20.16 -11.20 -6.30
C ASN A 25 20.63 -9.73 -6.31
N PHE A 26 19.79 -8.82 -6.79
CA PHE A 26 20.08 -7.39 -6.74
C PHE A 26 20.24 -6.90 -5.30
N ALA A 27 19.34 -7.26 -4.40
CA ALA A 27 19.41 -6.89 -2.99
C ALA A 27 20.68 -7.42 -2.32
N LYS A 28 21.05 -8.67 -2.59
CA LYS A 28 22.30 -9.28 -2.13
C LYS A 28 23.53 -8.50 -2.61
N ASN A 29 23.58 -8.17 -3.90
CA ASN A 29 24.71 -7.44 -4.49
C ASN A 29 24.79 -5.98 -3.99
N ALA A 30 23.68 -5.39 -3.56
CA ALA A 30 23.65 -4.09 -2.92
C ALA A 30 24.11 -4.12 -1.44
N GLY A 31 24.41 -5.31 -0.90
CA GLY A 31 24.90 -5.49 0.48
C GLY A 31 23.78 -5.55 1.52
N ALA A 32 22.53 -5.72 1.11
CA ALA A 32 21.43 -5.95 2.03
C ALA A 32 21.51 -7.36 2.64
N VAL A 33 20.98 -7.52 3.84
CA VAL A 33 20.87 -8.83 4.51
C VAL A 33 19.49 -9.44 4.37
N GLY A 34 18.49 -8.65 3.94
CA GLY A 34 17.14 -9.06 3.68
C GLY A 34 16.53 -8.32 2.51
N ALA A 35 15.35 -8.76 2.11
CA ALA A 35 14.56 -8.10 1.10
C ALA A 35 13.06 -8.31 1.34
N GLU A 36 12.26 -7.35 0.89
CA GLU A 36 10.81 -7.35 0.91
C GLU A 36 10.30 -7.29 -0.54
N PRO A 37 10.03 -8.43 -1.21
CA PRO A 37 9.48 -8.41 -2.54
C PRO A 37 8.06 -7.87 -2.55
N SER A 38 7.74 -7.09 -3.59
CA SER A 38 6.37 -6.65 -3.86
C SER A 38 5.58 -7.76 -4.56
N ASN A 39 4.25 -7.63 -4.53
CA ASN A 39 3.33 -8.54 -5.24
C ASN A 39 3.76 -8.85 -6.68
N TYR A 40 4.33 -7.89 -7.42
CA TYR A 40 4.81 -8.09 -8.80
C TYR A 40 5.88 -9.17 -8.95
N HIS A 41 6.73 -9.36 -7.93
CA HIS A 41 7.76 -10.40 -7.94
C HIS A 41 7.22 -11.77 -7.58
N LEU A 42 6.08 -11.77 -6.89
CA LEU A 42 5.46 -12.97 -6.33
C LEU A 42 4.41 -13.58 -7.26
N GLU A 43 3.95 -12.82 -8.28
CA GLU A 43 2.99 -13.31 -9.26
C GLU A 43 3.59 -14.45 -10.09
N ASP A 44 2.74 -15.44 -10.40
CA ASP A 44 3.04 -16.52 -11.32
C ASP A 44 2.54 -16.23 -12.74
N GLU A 45 2.90 -17.07 -13.69
CA GLU A 45 2.50 -16.95 -15.11
C GLU A 45 0.97 -17.08 -15.33
N ASN A 46 0.24 -17.63 -14.37
CA ASN A 46 -1.20 -17.88 -14.44
C ASN A 46 -2.02 -16.77 -13.76
N GLY A 47 -1.39 -15.73 -13.25
CA GLY A 47 -2.04 -14.63 -12.52
C GLY A 47 -2.41 -15.00 -11.08
N GLY A 48 -1.74 -16.02 -10.52
CA GLY A 48 -1.71 -16.36 -9.11
C GLY A 48 -0.43 -15.87 -8.45
N PHE A 49 -0.02 -16.54 -7.37
CA PHE A 49 1.25 -16.29 -6.70
C PHE A 49 2.09 -17.55 -6.69
N LYS A 50 3.40 -17.37 -6.68
CA LYS A 50 4.37 -18.43 -6.40
C LYS A 50 4.07 -19.07 -5.06
N SER A 51 4.38 -20.36 -4.93
CA SER A 51 4.22 -21.04 -3.64
C SER A 51 5.18 -20.47 -2.59
N ALA A 52 4.81 -20.59 -1.32
CA ALA A 52 5.68 -20.20 -0.21
C ALA A 52 7.02 -20.95 -0.24
N ILE A 53 7.03 -22.19 -0.76
CA ILE A 53 8.25 -23.00 -0.93
C ILE A 53 9.18 -22.36 -1.96
N GLU A 54 8.69 -22.06 -3.16
CA GLU A 54 9.50 -21.43 -4.22
C GLU A 54 10.09 -20.07 -3.78
N ILE A 55 9.30 -19.30 -3.03
CA ILE A 55 9.77 -18.03 -2.49
C ILE A 55 10.91 -18.25 -1.50
N ARG A 56 10.75 -19.17 -0.54
CA ARG A 56 11.80 -19.50 0.43
C ARG A 56 13.07 -20.03 -0.25
N GLU A 57 12.93 -20.99 -1.17
CA GLU A 57 14.06 -21.54 -1.93
C GLU A 57 14.84 -20.45 -2.69
N THR A 58 14.13 -19.43 -3.25
CA THR A 58 14.78 -18.31 -3.91
C THR A 58 15.61 -17.47 -2.91
N PHE A 59 15.10 -17.23 -1.72
CA PHE A 59 15.83 -16.49 -0.69
C PHE A 59 17.01 -17.30 -0.15
N ASP A 60 16.82 -18.59 0.11
CA ASP A 60 17.85 -19.51 0.59
C ASP A 60 19.03 -19.62 -0.41
N LYS A 61 18.74 -19.67 -1.71
CA LYS A 61 19.74 -19.66 -2.79
C LYS A 61 20.77 -18.53 -2.66
N TYR A 62 20.33 -17.36 -2.17
CA TYR A 62 21.16 -16.18 -2.03
C TYR A 62 21.61 -15.93 -0.58
N ASP A 63 21.29 -16.80 0.36
CA ASP A 63 21.52 -16.58 1.80
C ASP A 63 20.98 -15.19 2.23
N MET A 64 19.72 -14.94 1.89
CA MET A 64 19.01 -13.70 2.17
C MET A 64 17.80 -13.95 3.07
N LYS A 65 17.45 -12.98 3.89
CA LYS A 65 16.23 -13.04 4.71
C LYS A 65 15.05 -12.51 3.92
N LEU A 66 13.95 -13.25 3.97
CA LEU A 66 12.65 -12.74 3.60
C LEU A 66 12.09 -11.93 4.80
N ASP A 67 12.21 -10.61 4.75
CA ASP A 67 11.83 -9.73 5.85
C ASP A 67 10.33 -9.37 5.85
N GLY A 68 9.70 -9.40 4.68
CA GLY A 68 8.31 -9.09 4.48
C GLY A 68 7.89 -9.33 3.04
N ILE A 69 6.63 -9.09 2.76
CA ILE A 69 6.08 -8.94 1.40
C ILE A 69 5.13 -7.76 1.37
N SER A 70 5.10 -7.01 0.27
CA SER A 70 4.24 -5.84 0.14
C SER A 70 3.25 -5.97 -1.02
N CYS A 71 2.08 -5.34 -0.88
CA CYS A 71 1.01 -5.38 -1.86
C CYS A 71 0.60 -3.97 -2.31
N HIS A 72 1.16 -3.50 -3.41
CA HIS A 72 0.89 -2.16 -3.94
C HIS A 72 -0.23 -2.11 -5.00
N CYS A 73 -0.74 -3.28 -5.42
CA CYS A 73 -1.81 -3.39 -6.40
C CYS A 73 -3.10 -2.62 -6.03
N PRO A 74 -3.55 -2.61 -4.78
CA PRO A 74 -4.85 -2.00 -4.42
C PRO A 74 -5.01 -0.53 -4.77
N ILE A 75 -3.93 0.27 -4.81
CA ILE A 75 -4.02 1.70 -5.10
C ILE A 75 -4.79 2.00 -6.41
N TRP A 76 -4.53 1.25 -7.47
CA TRP A 76 -5.14 1.48 -8.77
C TRP A 76 -6.49 0.77 -8.91
N VAL A 77 -6.55 -0.49 -8.49
CA VAL A 77 -7.74 -1.32 -8.65
C VAL A 77 -8.88 -0.85 -7.76
N HIS A 78 -8.63 -0.54 -6.49
CA HIS A 78 -9.64 0.01 -5.59
C HIS A 78 -10.14 1.36 -6.09
N THR A 79 -9.25 2.28 -6.44
CA THR A 79 -9.66 3.61 -6.92
C THR A 79 -10.52 3.48 -8.18
N THR A 80 -10.15 2.60 -9.13
CA THR A 80 -10.97 2.39 -10.32
C THR A 80 -12.33 1.76 -9.99
N ALA A 81 -12.34 0.75 -9.11
CA ALA A 81 -13.57 0.04 -8.75
C ALA A 81 -14.54 0.92 -7.94
N TRP A 82 -14.01 1.73 -7.04
CA TRP A 82 -14.83 2.48 -6.09
C TRP A 82 -15.29 3.84 -6.60
N THR A 83 -14.50 4.48 -7.48
CA THR A 83 -14.81 5.81 -8.03
C THR A 83 -15.12 5.81 -9.52
N GLU A 84 -15.01 4.64 -10.18
CA GLU A 84 -15.16 4.47 -11.64
C GLU A 84 -14.23 5.37 -12.46
N SER A 85 -13.11 5.80 -11.88
CA SER A 85 -12.16 6.69 -12.52
C SER A 85 -11.60 6.08 -13.81
N LYS A 86 -11.74 6.81 -14.91
CA LYS A 86 -11.17 6.43 -16.21
C LYS A 86 -9.69 6.81 -16.32
N THR A 87 -9.24 7.79 -15.53
CA THR A 87 -7.89 8.34 -15.61
C THR A 87 -6.82 7.35 -15.20
N ILE A 88 -7.10 6.56 -14.16
CA ILE A 88 -6.14 5.57 -13.63
C ILE A 88 -6.34 4.16 -14.19
N ARG A 89 -7.38 3.94 -14.97
CA ARG A 89 -7.62 2.64 -15.61
C ARG A 89 -6.41 2.09 -16.42
N PRO A 90 -5.62 2.90 -17.12
CA PRO A 90 -4.41 2.42 -17.81
C PRO A 90 -3.34 1.80 -16.91
N PHE A 91 -3.38 2.05 -15.60
CA PHE A 91 -2.45 1.47 -14.62
C PHE A 91 -2.91 0.12 -14.07
N LEU A 92 -4.11 -0.33 -14.43
CA LEU A 92 -4.60 -1.65 -14.04
C LEU A 92 -3.83 -2.78 -14.72
N PRO A 93 -3.80 -3.99 -14.13
CA PRO A 93 -3.40 -5.18 -14.84
C PRO A 93 -4.18 -5.36 -16.15
N LYS A 94 -3.49 -5.72 -17.23
CA LYS A 94 -4.08 -5.77 -18.59
C LYS A 94 -5.32 -6.65 -18.71
N ASN A 95 -5.37 -7.73 -17.94
CA ASN A 95 -6.47 -8.70 -17.95
C ASN A 95 -7.78 -8.16 -17.35
N ILE A 96 -7.74 -6.99 -16.69
CA ILE A 96 -8.94 -6.36 -16.10
C ILE A 96 -9.25 -4.97 -16.68
N TRP A 97 -8.50 -4.48 -17.65
CA TRP A 97 -8.68 -3.14 -18.21
C TRP A 97 -10.09 -2.83 -18.72
N THR A 98 -10.73 -3.82 -19.34
CA THR A 98 -12.04 -3.67 -19.96
C THR A 98 -13.20 -4.11 -19.07
N LYS A 99 -12.89 -4.58 -17.86
CA LYS A 99 -13.89 -5.06 -16.91
C LYS A 99 -14.67 -3.91 -16.28
N SER A 100 -15.90 -4.21 -15.87
CA SER A 100 -16.72 -3.29 -15.08
C SER A 100 -16.13 -3.05 -13.69
N ALA A 101 -16.57 -2.00 -13.01
CA ALA A 101 -16.14 -1.69 -11.64
C ALA A 101 -16.39 -2.87 -10.68
N ILE A 102 -17.55 -3.51 -10.78
CA ILE A 102 -17.92 -4.68 -9.96
C ILE A 102 -16.98 -5.87 -10.22
N GLU A 103 -16.63 -6.13 -11.48
CA GLU A 103 -15.70 -7.21 -11.82
C GLU A 103 -14.28 -6.92 -11.35
N ILE A 104 -13.85 -5.65 -11.40
CA ILE A 104 -12.54 -5.21 -10.90
C ILE A 104 -12.51 -5.37 -9.38
N GLU A 105 -13.56 -4.99 -8.68
CA GLU A 105 -13.68 -5.15 -7.23
C GLU A 105 -13.58 -6.63 -6.83
N ALA A 106 -14.37 -7.49 -7.45
CA ALA A 106 -14.35 -8.93 -7.18
C ALA A 106 -12.99 -9.58 -7.49
N TRP A 107 -12.33 -9.12 -8.56
CA TRP A 107 -10.97 -9.57 -8.89
C TRP A 107 -9.97 -9.13 -7.81
N THR A 108 -10.08 -7.89 -7.34
CA THR A 108 -9.19 -7.30 -6.34
C THR A 108 -9.32 -8.01 -5.00
N GLU A 109 -10.55 -8.24 -4.54
CA GLU A 109 -10.80 -8.95 -3.30
C GLU A 109 -10.18 -10.36 -3.33
N LYS A 110 -10.41 -11.10 -4.42
CA LYS A 110 -9.82 -12.42 -4.61
C LYS A 110 -8.29 -12.38 -4.65
N TYR A 111 -7.71 -11.37 -5.29
CA TYR A 111 -6.27 -11.18 -5.37
C TYR A 111 -5.67 -10.93 -3.97
N ILE A 112 -6.26 -10.01 -3.21
CA ILE A 112 -5.80 -9.70 -1.85
C ILE A 112 -5.99 -10.90 -0.93
N PHE A 113 -7.08 -11.64 -1.03
CA PHE A 113 -7.30 -12.85 -0.22
C PHE A 113 -6.19 -13.88 -0.44
N ARG A 114 -5.80 -14.13 -1.68
CA ARG A 114 -4.67 -15.02 -1.98
C ARG A 114 -3.34 -14.48 -1.46
N PHE A 115 -3.15 -13.17 -1.53
CA PHE A 115 -1.95 -12.53 -0.99
C PHE A 115 -1.87 -12.68 0.53
N LEU A 116 -2.99 -12.55 1.24
CA LEU A 116 -3.06 -12.79 2.68
C LEU A 116 -2.82 -14.26 3.05
N GLU A 117 -3.33 -15.20 2.25
CA GLU A 117 -3.04 -16.63 2.40
C GLU A 117 -1.54 -16.89 2.27
N LEU A 118 -0.92 -16.38 1.22
CA LEU A 118 0.52 -16.48 1.02
C LEU A 118 1.31 -15.83 2.18
N SER A 119 0.88 -14.66 2.67
CA SER A 119 1.49 -14.01 3.83
C SER A 119 1.46 -14.90 5.05
N ALA A 120 0.32 -15.53 5.32
CA ALA A 120 0.15 -16.45 6.45
C ALA A 120 1.05 -17.70 6.31
N GLU A 121 1.12 -18.30 5.11
CA GLU A 121 2.00 -19.45 4.81
C GLU A 121 3.49 -19.10 4.99
N LEU A 122 3.87 -17.88 4.64
CA LEU A 122 5.22 -17.36 4.84
C LEU A 122 5.51 -16.97 6.31
N GLY A 123 4.48 -16.87 7.15
CA GLY A 123 4.59 -16.41 8.54
C GLY A 123 4.72 -14.89 8.68
N ILE A 124 4.41 -14.14 7.62
CA ILE A 124 4.50 -12.68 7.59
C ILE A 124 3.23 -12.09 8.18
N LYS A 125 3.41 -11.16 9.14
CA LYS A 125 2.32 -10.52 9.88
C LYS A 125 2.12 -9.04 9.53
N ILE A 126 3.10 -8.40 8.92
CA ILE A 126 3.06 -6.99 8.56
C ILE A 126 3.12 -6.91 7.04
N VAL A 127 2.10 -6.34 6.43
CA VAL A 127 1.96 -6.22 4.98
C VAL A 127 1.84 -4.74 4.62
N PRO A 128 2.94 -4.09 4.19
CA PRO A 128 2.87 -2.77 3.58
C PRO A 128 1.99 -2.80 2.34
N MET A 129 1.07 -1.83 2.22
CA MET A 129 0.15 -1.74 1.10
C MET A 129 -0.41 -0.33 0.91
N PHE A 130 -1.10 -0.13 -0.20
CA PHE A 130 -1.93 1.04 -0.40
C PHE A 130 -3.40 0.63 -0.46
N TRP A 131 -4.23 1.31 0.33
CA TRP A 131 -5.65 1.37 0.03
C TRP A 131 -5.87 2.39 -1.09
N GLY A 132 -6.67 2.04 -2.08
CA GLY A 132 -7.08 2.99 -3.11
C GLY A 132 -8.04 4.05 -2.57
N MET A 133 -8.28 5.09 -3.37
CA MET A 133 -9.13 6.20 -3.00
C MET A 133 -10.59 5.75 -2.85
N SER A 134 -11.14 5.97 -1.68
CA SER A 134 -12.55 5.67 -1.37
C SER A 134 -13.46 6.91 -1.52
N HIS A 135 -12.87 8.10 -1.41
CA HIS A 135 -13.54 9.37 -1.68
C HIS A 135 -13.66 9.62 -3.18
N GLY A 136 -14.52 10.55 -3.56
CA GLY A 136 -14.65 10.95 -4.95
C GLY A 136 -13.36 11.54 -5.52
N PHE A 137 -13.25 11.58 -6.84
CA PHE A 137 -12.07 12.12 -7.53
C PHE A 137 -11.82 13.61 -7.21
N GLU A 138 -12.81 14.31 -6.75
CA GLU A 138 -12.78 15.70 -6.31
C GLU A 138 -11.73 15.93 -5.21
N VAL A 139 -11.52 14.95 -4.34
CA VAL A 139 -10.50 15.02 -3.27
C VAL A 139 -9.09 14.80 -3.80
N ALA A 140 -8.93 14.17 -4.94
CA ALA A 140 -7.63 13.92 -5.55
C ALA A 140 -6.98 15.17 -6.13
N THR A 141 -7.75 16.22 -6.37
CA THR A 141 -7.23 17.51 -6.78
C THR A 141 -6.90 18.30 -5.52
N GLY A 142 -5.78 18.99 -5.47
CA GLY A 142 -5.42 19.85 -4.32
C GLY A 142 -6.41 21.00 -4.04
N TYR A 143 -7.54 21.01 -4.72
CA TYR A 143 -8.65 21.95 -4.58
C TYR A 143 -9.96 21.17 -4.60
N PRO A 144 -10.46 20.71 -3.43
CA PRO A 144 -11.60 19.79 -3.34
C PRO A 144 -12.96 20.43 -3.63
N PHE A 145 -13.03 21.75 -3.78
CA PHE A 145 -14.27 22.47 -4.07
C PHE A 145 -14.13 23.27 -5.36
N GLY A 146 -15.04 23.07 -6.25
CA GLY A 146 -15.19 23.92 -7.44
C GLY A 146 -15.54 25.34 -7.02
N PHE A 147 -14.57 26.25 -7.07
CA PHE A 147 -14.75 27.69 -6.96
C PHE A 147 -15.56 28.20 -5.77
N PHE A 148 -15.69 27.79 -4.68
CA PHE A 148 -16.38 28.38 -3.53
C PHE A 148 -17.61 27.63 -3.02
N GLU A 149 -18.19 26.73 -3.80
CA GLU A 149 -19.45 26.11 -3.39
C GLU A 149 -19.25 24.74 -2.73
N GLY A 150 -18.13 24.06 -3.01
CA GLY A 150 -17.93 22.71 -2.49
C GLY A 150 -18.94 21.70 -3.04
N PRO A 151 -18.82 20.42 -2.67
CA PRO A 151 -19.84 19.43 -3.02
C PRO A 151 -21.14 19.65 -2.22
N GLU A 152 -22.28 19.38 -2.86
CA GLU A 152 -23.60 19.47 -2.24
C GLU A 152 -23.89 18.32 -1.24
N TYR A 153 -22.94 17.44 -1.03
CA TYR A 153 -23.03 16.28 -0.15
C TYR A 153 -21.77 16.11 0.69
N ASP A 154 -21.86 15.39 1.78
CA ASP A 154 -20.71 15.07 2.63
C ASP A 154 -19.88 13.94 2.01
N LEU A 155 -18.99 14.32 1.09
CA LEU A 155 -18.14 13.37 0.39
C LEU A 155 -17.14 12.64 1.32
N ILE A 156 -16.81 13.23 2.46
CA ILE A 156 -15.92 12.59 3.44
C ILE A 156 -16.63 11.43 4.13
N SER A 157 -17.83 11.69 4.65
CA SER A 157 -18.65 10.62 5.27
C SER A 157 -18.98 9.53 4.26
N GLU A 158 -19.37 9.87 3.03
CA GLU A 158 -19.63 8.90 1.97
C GLU A 158 -18.39 8.05 1.64
N GLY A 159 -17.23 8.68 1.54
CA GLY A 159 -15.96 7.99 1.26
C GLY A 159 -15.56 7.05 2.40
N ASN A 160 -15.74 7.46 3.64
CA ASN A 160 -15.48 6.63 4.82
C ASN A 160 -16.43 5.44 4.88
N GLU A 161 -17.72 5.64 4.66
CA GLU A 161 -18.71 4.56 4.60
C GLU A 161 -18.39 3.56 3.48
N ARG A 162 -18.00 4.06 2.31
CA ARG A 162 -17.53 3.21 1.21
C ARG A 162 -16.33 2.38 1.61
N PHE A 163 -15.32 3.00 2.26
CA PHE A 163 -14.15 2.28 2.74
C PHE A 163 -14.53 1.17 3.71
N VAL A 164 -15.34 1.46 4.73
CA VAL A 164 -15.82 0.49 5.72
C VAL A 164 -16.47 -0.71 5.05
N ASN A 165 -17.41 -0.45 4.14
CA ASN A 165 -18.20 -1.49 3.48
C ASN A 165 -17.33 -2.32 2.52
N LYS A 166 -16.51 -1.66 1.70
CA LYS A 166 -15.73 -2.31 0.63
C LYS A 166 -14.50 -3.06 1.14
N THR A 167 -14.01 -2.73 2.32
CA THR A 167 -12.82 -3.40 2.90
C THR A 167 -13.17 -4.44 3.96
N SER A 168 -14.43 -4.56 4.35
CA SER A 168 -14.85 -5.42 5.48
C SER A 168 -14.38 -6.86 5.35
N GLY A 169 -14.55 -7.50 4.18
CA GLY A 169 -14.11 -8.88 3.94
C GLY A 169 -12.59 -9.04 4.02
N ILE A 170 -11.85 -8.06 3.47
CA ILE A 170 -10.38 -8.07 3.50
C ILE A 170 -9.86 -7.90 4.93
N ARG A 171 -10.45 -6.97 5.70
CA ARG A 171 -10.09 -6.74 7.10
C ARG A 171 -10.39 -7.94 7.97
N GLN A 172 -11.57 -8.56 7.78
CA GLN A 172 -11.92 -9.79 8.49
C GLN A 172 -10.89 -10.88 8.23
N LYS A 173 -10.53 -11.13 6.96
CA LYS A 173 -9.55 -12.15 6.61
C LYS A 173 -8.15 -11.84 7.17
N ALA A 174 -7.75 -10.58 7.18
CA ALA A 174 -6.48 -10.15 7.79
C ALA A 174 -6.48 -10.41 9.30
N ASN A 175 -7.57 -10.10 9.99
CA ASN A 175 -7.74 -10.39 11.42
C ASN A 175 -7.69 -11.90 11.71
N ASP A 176 -8.35 -12.73 10.89
CA ASP A 176 -8.35 -14.19 11.05
C ASP A 176 -6.93 -14.77 10.98
N TYR A 177 -6.04 -14.17 10.18
CA TYR A 177 -4.64 -14.56 10.08
C TYR A 177 -3.71 -13.79 11.02
N GLY A 178 -4.21 -12.80 11.76
CA GLY A 178 -3.43 -11.90 12.60
C GLY A 178 -2.41 -11.10 11.78
N ILE A 179 -2.83 -10.61 10.62
CA ILE A 179 -2.03 -9.80 9.70
C ILE A 179 -2.42 -8.32 9.85
N TYR A 180 -1.42 -7.45 9.90
CA TYR A 180 -1.58 -6.01 9.87
C TYR A 180 -1.43 -5.49 8.44
N LEU A 181 -2.44 -4.78 7.96
CA LEU A 181 -2.48 -4.12 6.66
C LEU A 181 -1.98 -2.70 6.82
N CYS A 182 -0.71 -2.48 6.50
CA CYS A 182 -0.01 -1.24 6.78
C CYS A 182 -0.10 -0.28 5.60
N HIS A 183 -1.08 0.63 5.68
CA HIS A 183 -1.28 1.64 4.66
C HIS A 183 -0.11 2.64 4.65
N GLU A 184 0.43 2.91 3.48
CA GLU A 184 1.32 4.05 3.28
C GLU A 184 0.46 5.30 3.00
N ILE A 185 0.51 6.29 3.91
CA ILE A 185 -0.22 7.55 3.76
C ILE A 185 0.40 8.33 2.59
N HIS A 186 -0.35 8.47 1.51
CA HIS A 186 0.16 8.91 0.22
C HIS A 186 -0.91 9.69 -0.57
N PRO A 187 -0.55 10.72 -1.35
CA PRO A 187 -1.48 11.36 -2.27
C PRO A 187 -2.20 10.34 -3.17
N ASN A 188 -3.45 10.59 -3.47
CA ASN A 188 -4.32 9.77 -4.31
C ASN A 188 -4.60 8.35 -3.76
N THR A 189 -4.57 8.21 -2.45
CA THR A 189 -4.96 6.98 -1.74
C THR A 189 -6.13 7.25 -0.78
N ALA A 190 -6.51 6.25 0.02
CA ALA A 190 -7.58 6.39 1.00
C ALA A 190 -7.27 7.42 2.10
N ALA A 191 -5.98 7.71 2.35
CA ALA A 191 -5.57 8.69 3.35
C ALA A 191 -4.40 9.53 2.81
N LEU A 192 -4.56 10.86 2.81
CA LEU A 192 -3.56 11.85 2.41
C LEU A 192 -2.71 12.30 3.61
N CYS A 193 -3.29 12.31 4.80
CA CYS A 193 -2.66 12.75 6.04
C CYS A 193 -3.02 11.82 7.21
N ALA A 194 -2.43 12.08 8.37
CA ALA A 194 -2.71 11.27 9.56
C ALA A 194 -4.16 11.39 10.05
N ASP A 195 -4.77 12.55 9.88
CA ASP A 195 -6.16 12.76 10.31
C ASP A 195 -7.13 11.94 9.45
N ASP A 196 -6.89 11.86 8.12
CA ASP A 196 -7.66 10.98 7.22
C ASP A 196 -7.53 9.51 7.66
N PHE A 197 -6.31 9.05 7.91
CA PHE A 197 -6.08 7.68 8.34
C PHE A 197 -6.79 7.38 9.68
N ASN A 198 -6.67 8.27 10.67
CA ASN A 198 -7.31 8.10 11.95
C ASN A 198 -8.85 8.11 11.82
N MET A 199 -9.38 8.90 10.92
CA MET A 199 -10.82 8.91 10.62
C MET A 199 -11.27 7.57 10.02
N LEU A 200 -10.52 7.00 9.07
CA LEU A 200 -10.80 5.66 8.53
C LEU A 200 -10.76 4.59 9.62
N VAL A 201 -9.77 4.64 10.51
CA VAL A 201 -9.65 3.71 11.63
C VAL A 201 -10.87 3.82 12.55
N THR A 202 -11.25 5.04 12.93
CA THR A 202 -12.44 5.28 13.77
C THR A 202 -13.72 4.78 13.08
N SER A 203 -13.86 5.04 11.77
CA SER A 203 -15.01 4.57 10.99
C SER A 203 -15.06 3.03 10.90
N CYS A 204 -13.95 2.36 11.07
CA CYS A 204 -13.83 0.89 11.12
C CYS A 204 -13.85 0.33 12.55
N ASP A 205 -14.42 1.03 13.52
CA ASP A 205 -14.52 0.59 14.93
C ASP A 205 -13.13 0.23 15.52
N ASP A 206 -12.12 1.03 15.22
CA ASP A 206 -10.75 0.83 15.66
C ASP A 206 -10.14 -0.53 15.28
N ASP A 207 -10.54 -1.09 14.14
CA ASP A 207 -10.10 -2.40 13.65
C ASP A 207 -8.58 -2.57 13.80
N PRO A 208 -8.12 -3.61 14.54
CA PRO A 208 -6.72 -3.78 14.87
C PRO A 208 -5.82 -4.12 13.67
N CYS A 209 -6.39 -4.65 12.58
CA CYS A 209 -5.59 -4.97 11.39
C CYS A 209 -5.13 -3.73 10.62
N LEU A 210 -5.74 -2.55 10.84
CA LEU A 210 -5.37 -1.32 10.17
C LEU A 210 -4.12 -0.71 10.80
N GLY A 211 -3.04 -0.66 10.04
CA GLY A 211 -1.76 -0.09 10.42
C GLY A 211 -1.22 0.89 9.38
N VAL A 212 -0.05 1.44 9.67
CA VAL A 212 0.67 2.37 8.80
C VAL A 212 2.08 1.88 8.53
N THR A 213 2.48 2.00 7.27
CA THR A 213 3.89 2.06 6.87
C THR A 213 4.31 3.53 6.91
N ALA A 214 5.23 3.87 7.81
CA ALA A 214 5.71 5.23 7.95
C ALA A 214 6.74 5.54 6.86
N ASP A 215 6.37 6.36 5.89
CA ASP A 215 7.25 6.88 4.85
C ASP A 215 7.35 8.40 4.94
N PRO A 216 8.53 8.94 5.32
CA PRO A 216 8.71 10.37 5.45
C PRO A 216 8.72 11.12 4.11
N SER A 217 8.93 10.42 2.99
CA SER A 217 9.04 11.06 1.67
C SER A 217 7.71 11.65 1.15
N HIS A 218 6.59 11.25 1.76
CA HIS A 218 5.24 11.72 1.41
C HIS A 218 4.67 12.74 2.40
N CYS A 219 5.50 13.28 3.30
CA CYS A 219 5.13 14.28 4.30
C CYS A 219 5.52 15.69 3.83
N TRP A 220 4.95 16.20 2.75
CA TRP A 220 5.37 17.47 2.19
C TRP A 220 4.22 18.44 1.84
N GLU A 221 2.99 17.98 1.87
CA GLU A 221 1.81 18.79 1.60
C GLU A 221 1.06 19.16 2.87
N GLY A 222 1.63 20.07 3.67
CA GLY A 222 0.95 20.65 4.83
C GLY A 222 1.05 19.87 6.14
N GLU A 223 1.72 18.74 6.15
CA GLU A 223 1.97 17.95 7.36
C GLU A 223 3.42 17.46 7.37
N ASP A 224 4.19 17.83 8.41
CA ASP A 224 5.53 17.30 8.60
C ASP A 224 5.49 15.86 9.16
N PHE A 225 6.59 15.11 8.95
CA PHE A 225 6.63 13.69 9.33
C PHE A 225 6.54 13.47 10.85
N GLU A 226 7.07 14.38 11.68
CA GLU A 226 6.99 14.25 13.13
C GLU A 226 5.54 14.37 13.59
N THR A 227 4.83 15.37 13.12
CA THR A 227 3.40 15.56 13.38
C THR A 227 2.59 14.36 12.92
N ARG A 228 2.81 13.90 11.67
CA ARG A 228 2.14 12.73 11.11
C ARG A 228 2.34 11.50 11.99
N PHE A 229 3.57 11.16 12.30
CA PHE A 229 3.87 9.93 13.02
C PHE A 229 3.44 9.97 14.48
N ARG A 230 3.46 11.16 15.12
CA ARG A 230 2.88 11.33 16.46
C ARG A 230 1.36 11.12 16.47
N LYS A 231 0.65 11.62 15.47
CA LYS A 231 -0.81 11.45 15.35
C LYS A 231 -1.21 10.00 15.10
N VAL A 232 -0.49 9.30 14.21
CA VAL A 232 -0.74 7.88 13.93
C VAL A 232 -0.38 6.99 15.13
N GLY A 233 0.69 7.32 15.83
CA GLY A 233 1.07 6.72 17.11
C GLY A 233 1.38 5.22 17.02
N THR A 234 0.70 4.43 17.84
CA THR A 234 0.98 2.98 18.01
C THR A 234 0.57 2.11 16.83
N ARG A 235 -0.07 2.67 15.81
CA ARG A 235 -0.45 1.93 14.58
C ARG A 235 0.64 1.92 13.50
N ILE A 236 1.81 2.45 13.79
CA ILE A 236 2.98 2.33 12.90
C ILE A 236 3.61 0.96 13.15
N TYR A 237 3.46 0.05 12.17
CA TYR A 237 4.02 -1.30 12.24
C TYR A 237 5.17 -1.51 11.27
N ALA A 238 5.30 -0.66 10.24
CA ALA A 238 6.39 -0.68 9.28
C ALA A 238 6.92 0.74 9.05
N ALA A 239 8.16 0.83 8.56
CA ALA A 239 8.75 2.11 8.20
C ALA A 239 9.67 1.94 6.98
N ALA A 240 9.52 2.84 6.01
CA ALA A 240 10.45 3.00 4.91
C ALA A 240 11.47 4.10 5.27
N VAL A 241 12.75 3.80 5.08
CA VAL A 241 13.83 4.79 5.25
C VAL A 241 14.25 5.27 3.87
N LYS A 242 13.84 6.47 3.55
CA LYS A 242 14.13 7.11 2.26
C LYS A 242 14.93 8.38 2.46
N ASN A 243 15.81 8.67 1.52
CA ASN A 243 16.51 9.95 1.45
C ASN A 243 15.80 10.83 0.42
N PHE A 244 15.35 12.01 0.84
CA PHE A 244 14.69 12.96 -0.05
C PHE A 244 15.09 14.40 0.31
N VAL A 245 14.97 15.30 -0.66
CA VAL A 245 15.26 16.73 -0.49
C VAL A 245 14.09 17.53 -1.02
N ILE A 246 13.50 18.36 -0.16
CA ILE A 246 12.51 19.37 -0.58
C ILE A 246 13.28 20.60 -1.02
N ARG A 247 13.14 21.00 -2.28
CA ARG A 247 13.71 22.24 -2.81
C ARG A 247 12.59 23.24 -3.07
N SER A 248 12.57 24.32 -2.31
CA SER A 248 11.63 25.42 -2.54
C SER A 248 11.90 26.10 -3.88
N GLY A 249 10.84 26.58 -4.54
CA GLY A 249 10.94 27.34 -5.80
C GLY A 249 11.06 26.50 -7.06
N LEU A 250 11.06 25.17 -6.98
CA LEU A 250 10.98 24.33 -8.16
C LEU A 250 9.54 24.22 -8.67
N ASN A 251 9.38 24.26 -9.99
CA ASN A 251 8.13 23.91 -10.61
C ASN A 251 7.86 22.39 -10.42
N LEU A 252 6.78 22.05 -9.73
CA LEU A 252 6.39 20.67 -9.48
C LEU A 252 6.26 19.81 -10.76
N ARG A 253 6.04 20.44 -11.90
CA ARG A 253 5.97 19.76 -13.20
C ARG A 253 7.35 19.37 -13.78
N SER A 254 8.42 19.84 -13.19
CA SER A 254 9.80 19.55 -13.61
C SER A 254 10.57 18.62 -12.66
N MET A 255 9.88 18.01 -11.72
CA MET A 255 10.46 17.05 -10.77
C MET A 255 10.49 15.61 -11.32
N THR A 256 10.76 15.46 -12.60
CA THR A 256 11.05 14.15 -13.22
C THR A 256 12.53 13.98 -13.39
#